data_64ef0d9f7deed4c396016f4637722b13
#
_entry.id   64ef0d9f7deed4c396016f4637722b13
#
_cell.length_a   1.000
_cell.length_b   1.000
_cell.length_c   1.000
_cell.angle_alpha   90.00
_cell.angle_beta   90.00
_cell.angle_gamma   90.00
#
_symmetry.space_group_name_H-M   'P 1'
#
loop_
_entity.id
_entity.type
_entity.pdbx_description
1 polymer ?
#
loop_
_entity_poly.entity_id
_entity_poly.type
_entity_poly.pdbx_seq_one_letter_code
_entity_poly.pdbx_strand_id
1 'polypeptide(L)'
;MLQCGLFVPAKSFASGLYSRVFTHFTRREDSAMNSGRLDEELGRMDRIIDNLTKDSVLFLNESFATTTEKEGSIIAEDITTALYERGIRVMMVTHLMAFAQSCYAKKLPHAMFLSAERKEDGERTFRMIEQEPELTSYGLDLYDEVLRKKH
;
A
#
# COMPACT_ATOMS: atom_id res chain seq x y z
N MET A 1 1.48 16.20 3.42
CA MET A 1 1.25 17.05 4.60
C MET A 1 2.14 18.30 4.55
N LEU A 2 3.46 18.23 4.68
CA LEU A 2 4.34 19.41 4.67
C LEU A 2 4.14 20.31 3.44
N GLN A 3 4.08 19.72 2.26
CA GLN A 3 3.88 20.44 1.00
C GLN A 3 2.53 21.16 0.90
N CYS A 4 1.54 20.74 1.71
CA CYS A 4 0.24 21.39 1.85
C CYS A 4 0.20 22.36 3.05
N GLY A 5 1.33 22.69 3.67
CA GLY A 5 1.40 23.56 4.84
C GLY A 5 0.92 22.92 6.15
N LEU A 6 0.77 21.59 6.19
CA LEU A 6 0.36 20.86 7.38
C LEU A 6 1.57 20.37 8.17
N PHE A 7 1.42 20.28 9.48
CA PHE A 7 2.44 19.70 10.36
C PHE A 7 2.69 18.23 10.06
N VAL A 8 3.95 17.82 10.15
CA VAL A 8 4.34 16.42 10.05
C VAL A 8 4.64 15.91 11.47
N PRO A 9 4.00 14.83 11.94
CA PRO A 9 4.23 14.27 13.27
C PRO A 9 5.55 13.47 13.30
N ALA A 10 6.67 14.15 13.17
CA ALA A 10 8.00 13.57 13.16
C ALA A 10 9.02 14.50 13.82
N LYS A 11 10.09 13.92 14.41
CA LYS A 11 11.23 14.69 14.94
C LYS A 11 12.03 15.37 13.83
N SER A 12 12.10 14.71 12.67
CA SER A 12 12.73 15.24 11.46
C SER A 12 12.00 14.70 10.24
N PHE A 13 11.97 15.49 9.20
CA PHE A 13 11.33 15.11 7.93
C PHE A 13 12.05 15.76 6.76
N ALA A 14 12.38 14.95 5.76
CA ALA A 14 12.92 15.42 4.48
C ALA A 14 12.18 14.74 3.35
N SER A 15 11.81 15.49 2.33
CA SER A 15 11.12 14.95 1.15
C SER A 15 11.45 15.78 -0.08
N GLY A 16 11.39 15.15 -1.25
CA GLY A 16 11.33 15.86 -2.51
C GLY A 16 10.04 16.68 -2.63
N LEU A 17 10.07 17.70 -3.45
CA LEU A 17 8.88 18.44 -3.85
C LEU A 17 8.24 17.75 -5.06
N TYR A 18 6.94 17.57 -5.02
CA TYR A 18 6.17 16.95 -6.10
C TYR A 18 5.20 17.99 -6.68
N SER A 19 5.07 18.01 -7.99
CA SER A 19 4.10 18.89 -8.67
C SER A 19 2.67 18.45 -8.39
N ARG A 20 2.44 17.14 -8.21
CA ARG A 20 1.12 16.56 -7.94
C ARG A 20 1.23 15.41 -6.95
N VAL A 21 0.24 15.31 -6.09
CA VAL A 21 0.06 14.21 -5.12
C VAL A 21 -1.27 13.54 -5.41
N PHE A 22 -1.23 12.25 -5.68
CA PHE A 22 -2.42 11.44 -5.91
C PHE A 22 -2.58 10.42 -4.80
N THR A 23 -3.82 10.08 -4.50
CA THR A 23 -4.17 9.04 -3.53
C THR A 23 -5.21 8.10 -4.13
N HIS A 24 -4.99 6.81 -3.96
CA HIS A 24 -5.92 5.77 -4.32
C HIS A 24 -6.14 4.87 -3.11
N PHE A 25 -7.14 5.21 -2.31
CA PHE A 25 -7.50 4.53 -1.06
C PHE A 25 -8.81 3.79 -1.24
N THR A 26 -8.96 2.66 -0.57
CA THR A 26 -10.24 1.96 -0.49
C THR A 26 -11.30 2.90 0.08
N ARG A 27 -12.43 3.03 -0.63
CA ARG A 27 -13.57 3.84 -0.18
C ARG A 27 -14.58 2.97 0.57
N ARG A 28 -15.31 3.62 1.50
CA ARG A 28 -16.54 3.02 2.04
C ARG A 28 -17.59 2.94 0.94
N GLU A 29 -18.46 1.94 1.07
CA GLU A 29 -19.59 1.78 0.15
C GLU A 29 -20.43 3.05 0.10
N ASP A 30 -20.68 3.51 -1.11
CA ASP A 30 -21.68 4.54 -1.37
C ASP A 30 -22.94 3.84 -1.89
N SER A 31 -24.10 4.14 -1.34
CA SER A 31 -25.38 3.51 -1.72
C SER A 31 -25.80 3.77 -3.18
N ALA A 32 -25.06 4.63 -3.87
CA ALA A 32 -25.27 4.99 -5.28
C ALA A 32 -24.38 4.25 -6.27
N MET A 33 -23.66 3.20 -5.84
CA MET A 33 -22.77 2.44 -6.75
C MET A 33 -23.59 1.69 -7.82
N ASN A 34 -23.44 2.11 -9.07
CA ASN A 34 -24.06 1.50 -10.24
C ASN A 34 -23.18 0.43 -10.90
N SER A 35 -21.94 0.26 -10.45
CA SER A 35 -20.95 -0.71 -10.96
C SER A 35 -20.35 -1.53 -9.81
N GLY A 36 -19.67 -2.64 -10.14
CA GLY A 36 -18.95 -3.44 -9.16
C GLY A 36 -17.80 -2.65 -8.53
N ARG A 37 -17.41 -3.03 -7.31
CA ARG A 37 -16.33 -2.35 -6.55
C ARG A 37 -15.01 -2.29 -7.33
N LEU A 38 -14.62 -3.38 -7.97
CA LEU A 38 -13.40 -3.43 -8.76
C LEU A 38 -13.47 -2.52 -9.98
N ASP A 39 -14.62 -2.45 -10.66
CA ASP A 39 -14.82 -1.58 -11.82
C ASP A 39 -14.66 -0.09 -11.43
N GLU A 40 -15.29 0.32 -10.32
CA GLU A 40 -15.12 1.69 -9.80
C GLU A 40 -13.65 1.98 -9.40
N GLU A 41 -13.01 1.02 -8.76
CA GLU A 41 -11.62 1.11 -8.33
C GLU A 41 -10.67 1.28 -9.52
N LEU A 42 -10.84 0.47 -10.56
CA LEU A 42 -10.08 0.57 -11.81
C LEU A 42 -10.36 1.87 -12.56
N GLY A 43 -11.62 2.31 -12.65
CA GLY A 43 -11.97 3.58 -13.27
C GLY A 43 -11.40 4.81 -12.53
N ARG A 44 -11.21 4.73 -11.21
CA ARG A 44 -10.47 5.77 -10.46
C ARG A 44 -8.98 5.73 -10.76
N MET A 45 -8.39 4.55 -10.83
CA MET A 45 -6.98 4.38 -11.17
C MET A 45 -6.68 4.90 -12.57
N ASP A 46 -7.52 4.59 -13.54
CA ASP A 46 -7.40 5.09 -14.92
C ASP A 46 -7.34 6.63 -14.97
N ARG A 47 -8.27 7.30 -14.30
CA ARG A 47 -8.25 8.77 -14.19
C ARG A 47 -7.00 9.33 -13.50
N ILE A 48 -6.44 8.61 -12.54
CA ILE A 48 -5.17 9.00 -11.91
C ILE A 48 -4.03 8.85 -12.90
N ILE A 49 -3.94 7.72 -13.61
CA ILE A 49 -2.88 7.41 -14.58
C ILE A 49 -2.82 8.45 -15.70
N ASP A 50 -3.96 8.91 -16.19
CA ASP A 50 -4.07 9.95 -17.21
C ASP A 50 -3.48 11.30 -16.76
N ASN A 51 -3.46 11.55 -15.47
CA ASN A 51 -3.00 12.81 -14.88
C ASN A 51 -1.61 12.75 -14.24
N LEU A 52 -0.96 11.56 -14.21
CA LEU A 52 0.37 11.39 -13.64
C LEU A 52 1.46 11.99 -14.55
N THR A 53 2.39 12.69 -13.92
CA THR A 53 3.62 13.20 -14.53
C THR A 53 4.84 12.65 -13.78
N LYS A 54 6.05 12.76 -14.34
CA LYS A 54 7.29 12.30 -13.69
C LYS A 54 7.53 12.91 -12.30
N ASP A 55 7.01 14.13 -12.08
CA ASP A 55 7.13 14.84 -10.80
C ASP A 55 5.95 14.57 -9.86
N SER A 56 5.16 13.54 -10.15
CA SER A 56 4.04 13.14 -9.29
C SER A 56 4.47 12.08 -8.28
N VAL A 57 3.72 12.01 -7.16
CA VAL A 57 3.76 10.89 -6.23
C VAL A 57 2.36 10.30 -6.08
N LEU A 58 2.28 8.98 -6.07
CA LEU A 58 1.03 8.23 -5.90
C LEU A 58 1.08 7.40 -4.61
N PHE A 59 0.09 7.59 -3.76
CA PHE A 59 -0.13 6.78 -2.56
C PHE A 59 -1.26 5.79 -2.79
N LEU A 60 -0.97 4.51 -2.63
CA LEU A 60 -1.91 3.40 -2.72
C LEU A 60 -2.12 2.81 -1.33
N ASN A 61 -3.37 2.63 -0.92
CA ASN A 61 -3.67 1.97 0.36
C ASN A 61 -4.76 0.92 0.15
N GLU A 62 -4.38 -0.35 0.29
CA GLU A 62 -5.22 -1.53 0.09
C GLU A 62 -5.90 -1.54 -1.30
N SER A 63 -5.23 -0.97 -2.30
CA SER A 63 -5.72 -0.94 -3.67
C SER A 63 -5.79 -2.34 -4.26
N PHE A 64 -6.88 -2.61 -5.01
CA PHE A 64 -7.17 -3.89 -5.67
C PHE A 64 -7.46 -5.07 -4.71
N ALA A 65 -7.75 -4.76 -3.44
CA ALA A 65 -8.16 -5.74 -2.45
C ALA A 65 -9.67 -6.08 -2.51
N THR A 66 -10.41 -5.50 -3.43
CA THR A 66 -11.87 -5.72 -3.61
C THR A 66 -12.21 -6.96 -4.43
N THR A 67 -11.20 -7.67 -4.95
CA THR A 67 -11.31 -8.93 -5.67
C THR A 67 -10.56 -10.05 -4.94
N THR A 68 -10.35 -11.19 -5.60
CA THR A 68 -9.54 -12.28 -5.02
C THR A 68 -8.09 -11.84 -4.89
N GLU A 69 -7.35 -12.37 -3.89
CA GLU A 69 -5.93 -12.06 -3.70
C GLU A 69 -5.12 -12.29 -4.98
N LYS A 70 -5.42 -13.37 -5.70
CA LYS A 70 -4.71 -13.71 -6.95
C LYS A 70 -4.91 -12.65 -8.02
N GLU A 71 -6.16 -12.24 -8.27
CA GLU A 71 -6.47 -11.22 -9.29
C GLU A 71 -5.95 -9.86 -8.87
N GLY A 72 -6.17 -9.47 -7.60
CA GLY A 72 -5.66 -8.21 -7.05
C GLY A 72 -4.14 -8.12 -7.14
N SER A 73 -3.42 -9.21 -6.88
CA SER A 73 -1.96 -9.27 -7.01
C SER A 73 -1.49 -9.07 -8.46
N ILE A 74 -2.14 -9.69 -9.43
CA ILE A 74 -1.82 -9.52 -10.86
C ILE A 74 -2.04 -8.07 -11.27
N ILE A 75 -3.21 -7.50 -10.96
CA ILE A 75 -3.55 -6.11 -11.30
C ILE A 75 -2.55 -5.13 -10.65
N ALA A 76 -2.25 -5.32 -9.37
CA ALA A 76 -1.29 -4.49 -8.65
C ALA A 76 0.11 -4.56 -9.28
N GLU A 77 0.56 -5.75 -9.67
CA GLU A 77 1.87 -5.95 -10.29
C GLU A 77 1.97 -5.28 -11.65
N ASP A 78 0.97 -5.44 -12.52
CA ASP A 78 0.94 -4.83 -13.84
C ASP A 78 0.96 -3.30 -13.74
N ILE A 79 0.10 -2.73 -12.90
CA ILE A 79 0.00 -1.27 -12.72
C ILE A 79 1.29 -0.70 -12.11
N THR A 80 1.79 -1.30 -11.03
CA THR A 80 2.99 -0.77 -10.36
C THR A 80 4.25 -0.95 -11.21
N THR A 81 4.35 -2.01 -12.00
CA THR A 81 5.45 -2.21 -12.96
C THR A 81 5.43 -1.12 -14.03
N ALA A 82 4.28 -0.86 -14.63
CA ALA A 82 4.13 0.21 -15.63
C ALA A 82 4.45 1.61 -15.05
N LEU A 83 4.05 1.87 -13.81
CA LEU A 83 4.38 3.12 -13.12
C LEU A 83 5.87 3.23 -12.81
N TYR A 84 6.51 2.14 -12.39
CA TYR A 84 7.95 2.08 -12.15
C TYR A 84 8.75 2.38 -13.43
N GLU A 85 8.41 1.75 -14.55
CA GLU A 85 9.04 1.96 -15.85
C GLU A 85 8.90 3.41 -16.35
N ARG A 86 7.80 4.08 -16.00
CA ARG A 86 7.59 5.51 -16.28
C ARG A 86 8.32 6.44 -15.29
N GLY A 87 9.01 5.90 -14.30
CA GLY A 87 9.71 6.66 -13.27
C GLY A 87 8.80 7.40 -12.29
N ILE A 88 7.55 6.94 -12.13
CA ILE A 88 6.60 7.49 -11.17
C ILE A 88 6.91 6.97 -9.77
N ARG A 89 6.94 7.87 -8.79
CA ARG A 89 7.11 7.47 -7.39
C ARG A 89 5.80 6.96 -6.81
N VAL A 90 5.85 5.72 -6.31
CA VAL A 90 4.71 5.06 -5.69
C VAL A 90 5.05 4.69 -4.25
N MET A 91 4.11 4.90 -3.33
CA MET A 91 4.10 4.31 -1.98
C MET A 91 2.83 3.50 -1.83
N MET A 92 2.98 2.21 -1.53
CA MET A 92 1.85 1.29 -1.42
C MET A 92 1.83 0.58 -0.07
N VAL A 93 0.67 0.57 0.56
CA VAL A 93 0.35 -0.29 1.70
C VAL A 93 -0.59 -1.37 1.20
N THR A 94 -0.27 -2.63 1.43
CA THR A 94 -1.07 -3.75 0.92
C THR A 94 -0.87 -5.01 1.76
N HIS A 95 -1.86 -5.87 1.76
CA HIS A 95 -1.78 -7.25 2.24
C HIS A 95 -1.74 -8.29 1.10
N LEU A 96 -1.64 -7.85 -0.16
CA LEU A 96 -1.49 -8.74 -1.33
C LEU A 96 -0.08 -9.36 -1.34
N MET A 97 0.08 -10.47 -0.64
CA MET A 97 1.40 -11.07 -0.38
C MET A 97 2.06 -11.61 -1.63
N ALA A 98 1.28 -12.24 -2.53
CA ALA A 98 1.82 -12.74 -3.79
C ALA A 98 2.42 -11.61 -4.64
N PHE A 99 1.76 -10.44 -4.68
CA PHE A 99 2.30 -9.23 -5.31
C PHE A 99 3.58 -8.75 -4.63
N ALA A 100 3.58 -8.61 -3.31
CA ALA A 100 4.73 -8.08 -2.58
C ALA A 100 5.97 -8.98 -2.75
N GLN A 101 5.81 -10.30 -2.68
CA GLN A 101 6.89 -11.27 -2.90
C GLN A 101 7.39 -11.26 -4.34
N SER A 102 6.49 -11.18 -5.34
CA SER A 102 6.87 -11.07 -6.75
C SER A 102 7.71 -9.82 -7.00
N CYS A 103 7.28 -8.67 -6.49
CA CYS A 103 8.03 -7.41 -6.61
C CYS A 103 9.39 -7.46 -5.89
N TYR A 104 9.46 -8.08 -4.71
CA TYR A 104 10.72 -8.26 -3.98
C TYR A 104 11.71 -9.14 -4.77
N ALA A 105 11.22 -10.25 -5.34
CA ALA A 105 12.03 -11.17 -6.13
C ALA A 105 12.65 -10.52 -7.38
N LYS A 106 12.02 -9.49 -7.94
CA LYS A 106 12.54 -8.73 -9.09
C LYS A 106 13.76 -7.90 -8.77
N LYS A 107 14.07 -7.64 -7.51
CA LYS A 107 15.21 -6.83 -7.01
C LYS A 107 15.34 -5.50 -7.76
N LEU A 108 14.22 -4.81 -7.96
CA LEU A 108 14.19 -3.56 -8.70
C LEU A 108 15.03 -2.48 -7.99
N PRO A 109 15.91 -1.76 -8.71
CA PRO A 109 16.61 -0.61 -8.16
C PRO A 109 15.62 0.40 -7.56
N HIS A 110 15.97 1.01 -6.42
CA HIS A 110 15.12 2.03 -5.75
C HIS A 110 13.76 1.53 -5.24
N ALA A 111 13.51 0.22 -5.22
CA ALA A 111 12.38 -0.36 -4.48
C ALA A 111 12.79 -0.62 -3.03
N MET A 112 11.90 -0.31 -2.09
CA MET A 112 12.08 -0.53 -0.66
C MET A 112 10.85 -1.25 -0.11
N PHE A 113 11.08 -2.27 0.70
CA PHE A 113 10.02 -3.05 1.33
C PHE A 113 10.10 -2.88 2.83
N LEU A 114 9.01 -2.43 3.42
CA LEU A 114 8.93 -2.12 4.84
C LEU A 114 7.87 -2.99 5.51
N SER A 115 8.22 -3.54 6.66
CA SER A 115 7.30 -4.31 7.51
C SER A 115 7.32 -3.76 8.93
N ALA A 116 6.24 -4.03 9.67
CA ALA A 116 6.16 -3.66 11.08
C ALA A 116 7.09 -4.57 11.90
N GLU A 117 8.02 -3.96 12.64
CA GLU A 117 8.93 -4.69 13.51
C GLU A 117 8.19 -5.30 14.71
N ARG A 118 8.53 -6.56 15.01
CA ARG A 118 8.16 -7.23 16.26
C ARG A 118 9.37 -7.80 16.95
N LYS A 119 9.34 -7.84 18.27
CA LYS A 119 10.33 -8.56 19.07
C LYS A 119 10.07 -10.06 19.02
N GLU A 120 11.06 -10.87 19.41
CA GLU A 120 10.96 -12.34 19.49
C GLU A 120 9.82 -12.82 20.40
N ASP A 121 9.47 -12.05 21.42
CA ASP A 121 8.36 -12.30 22.34
C ASP A 121 6.98 -11.90 21.78
N GLY A 122 6.91 -11.39 20.54
CA GLY A 122 5.71 -10.93 19.86
C GLY A 122 5.29 -9.49 20.19
N GLU A 123 6.01 -8.78 21.06
CA GLU A 123 5.70 -7.38 21.39
C GLU A 123 5.85 -6.45 20.17
N ARG A 124 4.88 -5.54 20.00
CA ARG A 124 4.89 -4.54 18.92
C ARG A 124 5.82 -3.39 19.26
N THR A 125 6.81 -3.13 18.43
CA THR A 125 7.73 -2.00 18.63
C THR A 125 7.20 -0.69 18.06
N PHE A 126 6.17 -0.74 17.20
CA PHE A 126 5.64 0.39 16.41
C PHE A 126 6.68 1.03 15.48
N ARG A 127 7.69 0.28 15.09
CA ARG A 127 8.70 0.69 14.11
C ARG A 127 8.46 -0.02 12.78
N MET A 128 8.87 0.63 11.71
CA MET A 128 8.96 0.02 10.38
C MET A 128 10.42 -0.31 10.11
N ILE A 129 10.68 -1.52 9.64
CA ILE A 129 12.01 -2.00 9.24
C ILE A 129 12.00 -2.45 7.79
N GLU A 130 13.13 -2.30 7.12
CA GLU A 130 13.32 -2.82 5.77
C GLU A 130 13.62 -4.31 5.86
N GLN A 131 12.74 -5.11 5.27
CA GLN A 131 12.88 -6.56 5.21
C GLN A 131 12.07 -7.16 4.07
N GLU A 132 12.35 -8.44 3.79
CA GLU A 132 11.55 -9.24 2.86
C GLU A 132 10.09 -9.33 3.29
N PRO A 133 9.13 -9.23 2.34
CA PRO A 133 7.71 -9.42 2.66
C PRO A 133 7.44 -10.83 3.21
N GLU A 134 6.94 -10.90 4.44
CA GLU A 134 6.62 -12.15 5.12
C GLU A 134 5.10 -12.36 5.21
N LEU A 135 4.68 -13.64 5.10
CA LEU A 135 3.29 -14.07 5.29
C LEU A 135 2.90 -14.04 6.79
N THR A 136 3.16 -12.95 7.47
CA THR A 136 2.82 -12.81 8.88
C THR A 136 1.50 -12.08 9.05
N SER A 137 0.44 -12.86 9.27
CA SER A 137 -0.85 -12.34 9.72
C SER A 137 -0.92 -12.44 11.25
N TYR A 138 -0.73 -11.33 11.91
CA TYR A 138 -0.85 -11.25 13.38
C TYR A 138 -2.31 -11.21 13.87
N GLY A 139 -3.26 -11.45 13.01
CA GLY A 139 -4.68 -11.55 13.37
C GLY A 139 -4.96 -12.74 14.28
N LEU A 140 -4.24 -13.85 14.12
CA LEU A 140 -4.36 -15.03 14.99
C LEU A 140 -3.89 -14.75 16.41
N ASP A 141 -2.79 -13.99 16.57
CA ASP A 141 -2.30 -13.60 17.90
C ASP A 141 -3.35 -12.77 18.65
N LEU A 142 -3.97 -11.80 17.93
CA LEU A 142 -5.04 -10.98 18.50
C LEU A 142 -6.29 -11.80 18.83
N TYR A 143 -6.65 -12.74 17.95
CA TYR A 143 -7.73 -13.68 18.18
C TYR A 143 -7.50 -14.51 19.44
N ASP A 144 -6.30 -15.09 19.60
CA ASP A 144 -5.92 -15.89 20.75
C ASP A 144 -5.89 -15.04 22.04
N GLU A 145 -5.40 -13.82 21.96
CA GLU A 145 -5.40 -12.88 23.08
C GLU A 145 -6.81 -12.50 23.55
N VAL A 146 -7.70 -12.20 22.61
CA VAL A 146 -9.04 -11.68 22.92
C VAL A 146 -10.03 -12.79 23.29
N LEU A 147 -9.96 -13.94 22.62
CA LEU A 147 -10.97 -14.99 22.74
C LEU A 147 -10.49 -16.22 23.49
N ARG A 148 -9.24 -16.67 23.34
CA ARG A 148 -8.75 -17.87 24.03
C ARG A 148 -8.28 -17.64 25.45
N LYS A 149 -7.78 -16.44 25.81
CA LYS A 149 -7.38 -16.12 27.19
C LYS A 149 -8.57 -15.81 28.12
N LYS A 150 -9.81 -15.76 27.60
CA LYS A 150 -11.03 -15.51 28.40
C LYS A 150 -11.77 -16.78 28.81
N HIS A 151 -11.26 -17.94 28.45
CA HIS A 151 -11.74 -19.27 28.81
C HIS A 151 -10.57 -20.14 29.28
#